data_4639ac1c3e0d876c629a9a07673fd3a2
#
_entry.id   4639ac1c3e0d876c629a9a07673fd3a2
#
_cell.length_a   1.000
_cell.length_b   1.000
_cell.length_c   1.000
_cell.angle_alpha   90.00
_cell.angle_beta   90.00
_cell.angle_gamma   90.00
#
_symmetry.space_group_name_H-M   'P 1'
#
loop_
_entity.id
_entity.type
_entity.pdbx_description
1 polymer ?
#
loop_
_entity_poly.entity_id
_entity_poly.type
_entity_poly.pdbx_seq_one_letter_code
_entity_poly.pdbx_strand_id
1 'polypeptide(L)'
;MADGTVKQFSPFTGTQVWTVPGRGNRPLSARKTDPEPLGPNAHVDTCNFCQARLLATPPEKSRMVRTAGGWEILRDQFPDQLETTQAEFRRVPNLFEIVSYDYWAQNYGYEMAADRRAHMEAYLADHAGREHVYAIARTRLAASGMSTDPTEEELQAIVPAYFGGGHDVIIARRHFIDGDDENPQLLYTGT
;
A
#
# COMPACT_ATOMS: atom_id res chain seq x y z
N MET A 1 -7.68 21.94 9.36
CA MET A 1 -6.41 22.03 8.65
C MET A 1 -6.73 22.18 7.16
N ALA A 2 -5.76 22.54 6.32
CA ALA A 2 -6.03 22.83 4.91
C ALA A 2 -6.55 21.61 4.12
N ASP A 3 -6.13 20.43 4.48
CA ASP A 3 -6.60 19.15 3.91
C ASP A 3 -7.97 18.68 4.48
N GLY A 4 -8.64 19.49 5.29
CA GLY A 4 -9.89 19.15 5.96
C GLY A 4 -9.74 18.30 7.24
N THR A 5 -8.52 17.97 7.64
CA THR A 5 -8.26 17.26 8.91
C THR A 5 -8.68 18.13 10.10
N VAL A 6 -9.47 17.56 11.01
CA VAL A 6 -9.86 18.19 12.27
C VAL A 6 -8.97 17.62 13.38
N LYS A 7 -8.24 18.51 14.07
CA LYS A 7 -7.50 18.18 15.29
C LYS A 7 -8.31 18.61 16.49
N GLN A 8 -8.62 17.67 17.36
CA GLN A 8 -9.30 17.92 18.63
C GLN A 8 -8.33 17.67 19.77
N PHE A 9 -8.38 18.51 20.77
CA PHE A 9 -7.53 18.42 21.94
C PHE A 9 -8.41 18.33 23.19
N SER A 10 -8.23 17.28 23.98
CA SER A 10 -8.91 17.15 25.26
C SER A 10 -8.24 18.06 26.31
N PRO A 11 -8.93 19.05 26.85
CA PRO A 11 -8.36 19.93 27.86
C PRO A 11 -8.11 19.22 29.21
N PHE A 12 -8.74 18.05 29.41
CA PHE A 12 -8.62 17.30 30.68
C PHE A 12 -7.46 16.30 30.64
N THR A 13 -7.18 15.69 29.52
CA THR A 13 -6.21 14.58 29.41
C THR A 13 -5.01 14.92 28.55
N GLY A 14 -5.03 16.02 27.81
CA GLY A 14 -4.01 16.35 26.82
C GLY A 14 -4.03 15.46 25.56
N THR A 15 -4.99 14.55 25.46
CA THR A 15 -5.08 13.64 24.31
C THR A 15 -5.45 14.41 23.05
N GLN A 16 -4.72 14.14 21.96
CA GLN A 16 -5.05 14.63 20.63
C GLN A 16 -5.79 13.55 19.82
N VAL A 17 -6.86 13.95 19.17
CA VAL A 17 -7.61 13.12 18.21
C VAL A 17 -7.59 13.81 16.86
N TRP A 18 -7.22 13.07 15.83
CA TRP A 18 -7.16 13.54 14.46
C TRP A 18 -8.23 12.83 13.65
N THR A 19 -9.19 13.60 13.13
CA THR A 19 -10.23 13.11 12.22
C THR A 19 -9.87 13.52 10.80
N VAL A 20 -9.52 12.53 9.97
CA VAL A 20 -9.07 12.77 8.60
C VAL A 20 -10.24 12.50 7.66
N PRO A 21 -10.48 13.37 6.64
CA PRO A 21 -11.50 13.16 5.62
C PRO A 21 -11.33 11.80 4.91
N GLY A 22 -12.46 11.24 4.46
CA GLY A 22 -12.46 9.98 3.69
C GLY A 22 -12.24 8.70 4.51
N ARG A 23 -12.03 8.79 5.84
CA ARG A 23 -11.82 7.60 6.69
C ARG A 23 -13.09 7.12 7.41
N GLY A 24 -14.18 7.86 7.32
CA GLY A 24 -15.46 7.47 7.96
C GLY A 24 -16.08 6.21 7.38
N ASN A 25 -15.76 5.88 6.14
CA ASN A 25 -16.25 4.70 5.42
C ASN A 25 -15.30 3.51 5.49
N ARG A 26 -14.36 3.48 6.42
CA ARG A 26 -13.49 2.32 6.61
C ARG A 26 -14.36 1.09 6.88
N PRO A 27 -14.29 0.03 6.07
CA PRO A 27 -15.10 -1.15 6.29
C PRO A 27 -14.78 -1.72 7.68
N LEU A 28 -15.79 -1.73 8.54
CA LEU A 28 -15.73 -2.50 9.77
C LEU A 28 -15.77 -3.96 9.32
N SER A 29 -14.75 -4.72 9.65
CA SER A 29 -14.74 -6.15 9.42
C SER A 29 -15.90 -6.75 10.20
N ALA A 30 -17.02 -7.01 9.54
CA ALA A 30 -18.07 -7.83 10.13
C ALA A 30 -17.46 -9.20 10.36
N ARG A 31 -17.41 -9.68 11.61
CA ARG A 31 -17.09 -11.08 11.87
C ARG A 31 -18.09 -11.93 11.10
N LYS A 32 -17.61 -12.75 10.17
CA LYS A 32 -18.43 -13.84 9.63
C LYS A 32 -18.84 -14.73 10.80
N THR A 33 -20.12 -14.93 10.96
CA THR A 33 -20.69 -15.78 12.03
C THR A 33 -20.39 -17.27 11.80
N ASP A 34 -20.22 -17.66 10.53
CA ASP A 34 -19.86 -19.02 10.11
C ASP A 34 -18.59 -18.96 9.26
N PRO A 35 -17.41 -19.22 9.84
CA PRO A 35 -16.17 -19.27 9.08
C PRO A 35 -16.18 -20.49 8.14
N GLU A 36 -15.95 -20.26 6.85
CA GLU A 36 -15.73 -21.34 5.90
C GLU A 36 -14.26 -21.77 5.93
N PRO A 37 -13.97 -23.07 5.72
CA PRO A 37 -12.61 -23.55 5.55
C PRO A 37 -11.91 -22.79 4.41
N LEU A 38 -10.64 -22.43 4.60
CA LEU A 38 -9.83 -21.82 3.55
C LEU A 38 -9.51 -22.88 2.49
N GLY A 39 -9.69 -22.52 1.22
CA GLY A 39 -9.23 -23.38 0.13
C GLY A 39 -7.70 -23.48 0.08
N PRO A 40 -7.14 -24.52 -0.54
CA PRO A 40 -5.70 -24.77 -0.57
C PRO A 40 -4.88 -23.64 -1.18
N ASN A 41 -5.49 -22.82 -2.05
CA ASN A 41 -4.84 -21.68 -2.70
C ASN A 41 -5.29 -20.32 -2.14
N ALA A 42 -5.95 -20.30 -1.00
CA ALA A 42 -6.50 -19.05 -0.44
C ALA A 42 -5.43 -17.96 -0.27
N HIS A 43 -4.20 -18.32 0.06
CA HIS A 43 -3.09 -17.38 0.16
C HIS A 43 -2.72 -16.74 -1.19
N VAL A 44 -2.91 -17.45 -2.31
CA VAL A 44 -2.69 -16.91 -3.66
C VAL A 44 -3.90 -16.09 -4.12
N ASP A 45 -5.10 -16.58 -3.87
CA ASP A 45 -6.34 -16.02 -4.41
C ASP A 45 -6.78 -14.77 -3.65
N THR A 46 -6.53 -14.69 -2.36
CA THR A 46 -7.05 -13.63 -1.48
C THR A 46 -6.00 -12.71 -0.90
N CYS A 47 -4.76 -13.15 -0.74
CA CYS A 47 -3.71 -12.36 -0.12
C CYS A 47 -3.07 -11.37 -1.09
N ASN A 48 -3.28 -10.08 -0.87
CA ASN A 48 -2.67 -9.02 -1.68
C ASN A 48 -1.14 -8.90 -1.49
N PHE A 49 -0.57 -9.59 -0.50
CA PHE A 49 0.86 -9.53 -0.19
C PHE A 49 1.66 -10.69 -0.77
N CYS A 50 0.99 -11.72 -1.31
CA CYS A 50 1.65 -12.88 -1.88
C CYS A 50 2.46 -12.56 -3.14
N GLN A 51 3.53 -13.35 -3.36
CA GLN A 51 4.40 -13.24 -4.52
C GLN A 51 3.62 -13.37 -5.85
N ALA A 52 2.56 -14.17 -5.88
CA ALA A 52 1.71 -14.32 -7.05
C ALA A 52 0.88 -13.07 -7.39
N ARG A 53 0.84 -12.08 -6.50
CA ARG A 53 0.04 -10.85 -6.64
C ARG A 53 0.86 -9.59 -6.37
N LEU A 54 2.10 -9.55 -6.87
CA LEU A 54 3.03 -8.43 -6.66
C LEU A 54 2.41 -7.06 -6.95
N LEU A 55 1.62 -6.98 -8.01
CA LEU A 55 0.97 -5.73 -8.44
C LEU A 55 -0.34 -5.40 -7.71
N ALA A 56 -0.75 -6.21 -6.73
CA ALA A 56 -1.88 -5.88 -5.85
C ALA A 56 -1.50 -4.89 -4.72
N THR A 57 -0.23 -4.57 -4.58
CA THR A 57 0.28 -3.54 -3.67
C THR A 57 0.76 -2.32 -4.46
N PRO A 58 0.86 -1.12 -3.85
CA PRO A 58 1.48 0.03 -4.50
C PRO A 58 2.91 -0.26 -4.97
N PRO A 59 3.48 0.59 -5.85
CA PRO A 59 4.86 0.46 -6.31
C PRO A 59 5.84 0.27 -5.17
N GLU A 60 6.72 -0.72 -5.31
CA GLU A 60 7.72 -1.00 -4.28
C GLU A 60 8.78 0.10 -4.23
N LYS A 61 9.02 0.65 -3.04
CA LYS A 61 10.15 1.57 -2.81
C LYS A 61 11.48 0.81 -2.78
N SER A 62 11.45 -0.41 -2.29
CA SER A 62 12.61 -1.31 -2.31
C SER A 62 12.19 -2.74 -2.00
N ARG A 63 13.06 -3.68 -2.41
CA ARG A 63 12.99 -5.09 -2.04
C ARG A 63 14.35 -5.58 -1.58
N MET A 64 14.37 -6.48 -0.63
CA MET A 64 15.56 -7.19 -0.20
C MET A 64 15.53 -8.59 -0.77
N VAL A 65 16.56 -8.92 -1.52
CA VAL A 65 16.73 -10.23 -2.17
C VAL A 65 17.93 -10.95 -1.62
N ARG A 66 17.92 -12.27 -1.68
CA ARG A 66 19.06 -13.09 -1.31
C ARG A 66 19.82 -13.51 -2.56
N THR A 67 21.10 -13.20 -2.59
CA THR A 67 22.02 -13.57 -3.67
C THR A 67 23.09 -14.53 -3.15
N ALA A 68 23.92 -15.07 -4.04
CA ALA A 68 25.08 -15.88 -3.65
C ALA A 68 26.08 -15.10 -2.78
N GLY A 69 26.15 -13.77 -2.96
CA GLY A 69 27.04 -12.87 -2.19
C GLY A 69 26.45 -12.35 -0.87
N GLY A 70 25.20 -12.72 -0.53
CA GLY A 70 24.53 -12.25 0.68
C GLY A 70 23.21 -11.54 0.39
N TRP A 71 22.95 -10.46 1.11
CA TRP A 71 21.74 -9.66 0.96
C TRP A 71 21.98 -8.46 0.03
N GLU A 72 21.02 -8.20 -0.85
CA GLU A 72 21.03 -7.05 -1.75
C GLU A 72 19.70 -6.30 -1.64
N ILE A 73 19.76 -4.97 -1.71
CA ILE A 73 18.58 -4.10 -1.73
C ILE A 73 18.43 -3.50 -3.12
N LEU A 74 17.39 -3.95 -3.83
CA LEU A 74 16.97 -3.38 -5.10
C LEU A 74 15.94 -2.27 -4.82
N ARG A 75 16.12 -1.12 -5.48
CA ARG A 75 15.23 0.04 -5.31
C ARG A 75 14.54 0.37 -6.61
N ASP A 76 13.35 0.96 -6.49
CA ASP A 76 12.66 1.63 -7.59
C ASP A 76 12.47 0.75 -8.83
N GLN A 77 12.13 -0.53 -8.59
CA GLN A 77 11.93 -1.51 -9.65
C GLN A 77 10.60 -1.29 -10.38
N PHE A 78 10.62 -1.48 -11.69
CA PHE A 78 9.43 -1.46 -12.54
C PHE A 78 8.71 -2.82 -12.53
N PRO A 79 7.43 -2.89 -12.96
CA PRO A 79 6.64 -4.13 -12.91
C PRO A 79 7.31 -5.35 -13.52
N ASP A 80 7.94 -5.21 -14.69
CA ASP A 80 8.65 -6.27 -15.40
C ASP A 80 9.88 -6.80 -14.63
N GLN A 81 10.52 -5.95 -13.86
CA GLN A 81 11.67 -6.29 -13.03
C GLN A 81 11.28 -7.05 -11.75
N LEU A 82 10.07 -6.82 -11.25
CA LEU A 82 9.61 -7.45 -10.01
C LEU A 82 9.52 -8.97 -10.12
N GLU A 83 9.21 -9.50 -11.30
CA GLU A 83 9.09 -10.94 -11.55
C GLU A 83 10.44 -11.63 -11.71
N THR A 84 11.51 -10.88 -12.00
CA THR A 84 12.85 -11.43 -12.22
C THR A 84 13.57 -11.85 -10.94
N THR A 85 13.08 -11.39 -9.78
CA THR A 85 13.70 -11.64 -8.48
C THR A 85 12.68 -12.04 -7.42
N GLN A 86 13.09 -12.92 -6.51
CA GLN A 86 12.28 -13.26 -5.34
C GLN A 86 12.70 -12.42 -4.15
N ALA A 87 11.81 -11.53 -3.70
CA ALA A 87 12.05 -10.71 -2.53
C ALA A 87 11.82 -11.51 -1.24
N GLU A 88 12.75 -11.43 -0.28
CA GLU A 88 12.52 -11.90 1.09
C GLU A 88 11.73 -10.84 1.91
N PHE A 89 11.98 -9.57 1.62
CA PHE A 89 11.20 -8.46 2.18
C PHE A 89 10.91 -7.44 1.09
N ARG A 90 9.69 -6.92 1.10
CA ARG A 90 9.22 -5.86 0.20
C ARG A 90 8.83 -4.65 1.03
N ARG A 91 9.23 -3.46 0.62
CA ARG A 91 8.84 -2.20 1.24
C ARG A 91 7.89 -1.48 0.30
N VAL A 92 6.64 -1.33 0.71
CA VAL A 92 5.58 -0.68 -0.07
C VAL A 92 4.95 0.48 0.70
N PRO A 93 4.42 1.50 0.02
CA PRO A 93 3.69 2.58 0.67
C PRO A 93 2.48 2.07 1.45
N ASN A 94 2.23 2.65 2.63
CA ASN A 94 1.03 2.36 3.40
C ASN A 94 -0.16 3.18 2.87
N LEU A 95 -1.13 2.50 2.28
CA LEU A 95 -2.36 3.15 1.77
C LEU A 95 -3.29 3.68 2.86
N PHE A 96 -3.08 3.25 4.11
CA PHE A 96 -3.95 3.56 5.24
C PHE A 96 -3.31 4.52 6.25
N GLU A 97 -2.25 5.20 5.86
CA GLU A 97 -1.63 6.21 6.73
C GLU A 97 -2.60 7.35 7.03
N ILE A 98 -2.56 7.83 8.28
CA ILE A 98 -3.39 8.95 8.75
C ILE A 98 -2.76 10.26 8.31
N VAL A 99 -1.43 10.35 8.44
CA VAL A 99 -0.61 11.51 8.12
C VAL A 99 0.01 11.25 6.75
N SER A 100 -0.83 11.34 5.71
CA SER A 100 -0.46 11.01 4.34
C SER A 100 0.45 12.07 3.70
N TYR A 101 0.93 11.78 2.49
CA TYR A 101 1.62 12.78 1.65
C TYR A 101 0.79 14.07 1.53
N ASP A 102 -0.51 13.95 1.22
CA ASP A 102 -1.40 15.09 1.06
C ASP A 102 -1.52 15.94 2.33
N TYR A 103 -1.56 15.29 3.50
CA TYR A 103 -1.55 15.96 4.78
C TYR A 103 -0.32 16.88 4.93
N TRP A 104 0.86 16.37 4.63
CA TRP A 104 2.10 17.13 4.73
C TRP A 104 2.23 18.21 3.66
N ALA A 105 1.84 17.88 2.42
CA ALA A 105 1.91 18.82 1.31
C ALA A 105 0.96 20.02 1.53
N GLN A 106 -0.31 19.75 1.84
CA GLN A 106 -1.33 20.80 1.95
C GLN A 106 -1.22 21.62 3.23
N ASN A 107 -0.83 21.01 4.35
CA ASN A 107 -0.78 21.71 5.63
C ASN A 107 0.57 22.37 5.93
N TYR A 108 1.66 21.86 5.35
CA TYR A 108 3.02 22.26 5.70
C TYR A 108 3.91 22.55 4.50
N GLY A 109 3.37 22.50 3.27
CA GLY A 109 4.13 22.78 2.06
C GLY A 109 5.22 21.74 1.76
N TYR A 110 5.03 20.49 2.21
CA TYR A 110 5.99 19.42 1.92
C TYR A 110 6.04 19.15 0.43
N GLU A 111 7.23 19.12 -0.13
CA GLU A 111 7.51 18.76 -1.51
C GLU A 111 8.21 17.41 -1.58
N MET A 112 7.81 16.60 -2.56
CA MET A 112 8.48 15.34 -2.84
C MET A 112 9.93 15.59 -3.29
N ALA A 113 10.88 14.82 -2.75
CA ALA A 113 12.28 14.89 -3.15
C ALA A 113 12.43 14.65 -4.66
N ALA A 114 13.41 15.32 -5.27
CA ALA A 114 13.58 15.36 -6.73
C ALA A 114 13.79 13.96 -7.34
N ASP A 115 14.54 13.10 -6.68
CA ASP A 115 14.78 11.71 -7.10
C ASP A 115 13.48 10.88 -7.07
N ARG A 116 12.65 11.08 -6.05
CA ARG A 116 11.34 10.39 -5.94
C ARG A 116 10.36 10.88 -6.99
N ARG A 117 10.38 12.17 -7.30
CA ARG A 117 9.57 12.76 -8.37
C ARG A 117 9.99 12.21 -9.74
N ALA A 118 11.29 12.18 -10.01
CA ALA A 118 11.82 11.65 -11.26
C ALA A 118 11.46 10.17 -11.45
N HIS A 119 11.54 9.36 -10.38
CA HIS A 119 11.11 7.97 -10.43
C HIS A 119 9.60 7.86 -10.69
N MET A 120 8.76 8.65 -10.02
CA MET A 120 7.32 8.68 -10.27
C MET A 120 6.99 9.00 -11.73
N GLU A 121 7.63 10.03 -12.28
CA GLU A 121 7.43 10.44 -13.67
C GLU A 121 7.85 9.34 -14.65
N ALA A 122 8.99 8.69 -14.42
CA ALA A 122 9.46 7.55 -15.21
C ALA A 122 8.51 6.36 -15.11
N TYR A 123 8.00 6.07 -13.91
CA TYR A 123 7.06 4.97 -13.68
C TYR A 123 5.72 5.20 -14.39
N LEU A 124 5.23 6.44 -14.44
CA LEU A 124 4.03 6.81 -15.18
C LEU A 124 4.24 6.86 -16.71
N ALA A 125 5.45 7.13 -17.15
CA ALA A 125 5.81 7.09 -18.57
C ALA A 125 5.88 5.64 -19.10
N ASP A 126 6.23 4.69 -18.25
CA ASP A 126 6.17 3.27 -18.55
C ASP A 126 4.72 2.78 -18.59
N HIS A 127 4.35 2.03 -19.64
CA HIS A 127 2.97 1.56 -19.82
C HIS A 127 2.52 0.64 -18.67
N ALA A 128 3.34 -0.36 -18.34
CA ALA A 128 3.02 -1.33 -17.28
C ALA A 128 2.99 -0.66 -15.89
N GLY A 129 3.90 0.28 -15.66
CA GLY A 129 3.95 1.08 -14.44
C GLY A 129 2.71 1.94 -14.26
N ARG A 130 2.28 2.64 -15.30
CA ARG A 130 1.06 3.46 -15.27
C ARG A 130 -0.19 2.61 -15.02
N GLU A 131 -0.36 1.50 -15.74
CA GLU A 131 -1.50 0.59 -15.54
C GLU A 131 -1.53 0.04 -14.11
N HIS A 132 -0.37 -0.36 -13.59
CA HIS A 132 -0.25 -0.83 -12.22
C HIS A 132 -0.71 0.24 -11.21
N VAL A 133 -0.14 1.43 -11.27
CA VAL A 133 -0.42 2.49 -10.30
C VAL A 133 -1.88 2.97 -10.39
N TYR A 134 -2.44 3.01 -11.60
CA TYR A 134 -3.84 3.39 -11.80
C TYR A 134 -4.82 2.31 -11.33
N ALA A 135 -4.47 1.03 -11.43
CA ALA A 135 -5.27 -0.05 -10.85
C ALA A 135 -5.37 0.08 -9.32
N ILE A 136 -4.25 0.37 -8.65
CA ILE A 136 -4.23 0.64 -7.20
C ILE A 136 -5.03 1.89 -6.86
N ALA A 137 -4.90 2.95 -7.65
CA ALA A 137 -5.62 4.20 -7.45
C ALA A 137 -7.14 4.01 -7.56
N ARG A 138 -7.63 3.30 -8.59
CA ARG A 138 -9.05 2.94 -8.75
C ARG A 138 -9.57 2.16 -7.54
N THR A 139 -8.84 1.15 -7.12
CA THR A 139 -9.21 0.33 -5.95
C THR A 139 -9.32 1.19 -4.68
N ARG A 140 -8.40 2.12 -4.48
CA ARG A 140 -8.41 3.04 -3.32
C ARG A 140 -9.59 4.00 -3.37
N LEU A 141 -9.86 4.63 -4.50
CA LEU A 141 -10.97 5.57 -4.68
C LEU A 141 -12.32 4.88 -4.48
N ALA A 142 -12.50 3.68 -5.03
CA ALA A 142 -13.70 2.88 -4.82
C ALA A 142 -13.88 2.49 -3.34
N ALA A 143 -12.83 2.02 -2.68
CA ALA A 143 -12.87 1.63 -1.27
C ALA A 143 -13.13 2.81 -0.32
N SER A 144 -12.74 4.02 -0.69
CA SER A 144 -13.02 5.24 0.09
C SER A 144 -14.40 5.85 -0.20
N GLY A 145 -15.16 5.28 -1.15
CA GLY A 145 -16.46 5.81 -1.57
C GLY A 145 -16.39 7.14 -2.33
N MET A 146 -15.21 7.54 -2.79
CA MET A 146 -15.02 8.82 -3.51
C MET A 146 -15.43 8.72 -4.97
N SER A 147 -15.02 7.66 -5.68
CA SER A 147 -15.40 7.43 -7.08
C SER A 147 -15.35 5.94 -7.41
N THR A 148 -16.35 5.45 -8.12
CA THR A 148 -16.38 4.08 -8.69
C THR A 148 -15.91 4.03 -10.14
N ASP A 149 -15.87 5.20 -10.80
CA ASP A 149 -15.40 5.37 -12.18
C ASP A 149 -14.56 6.67 -12.25
N PRO A 150 -13.33 6.66 -11.71
CA PRO A 150 -12.51 7.85 -11.60
C PRO A 150 -11.97 8.27 -12.96
N THR A 151 -11.94 9.58 -13.18
CA THR A 151 -11.28 10.20 -14.33
C THR A 151 -9.76 10.05 -14.22
N GLU A 152 -9.04 10.24 -15.32
CA GLU A 152 -7.58 10.23 -15.30
C GLU A 152 -7.01 11.31 -14.38
N GLU A 153 -7.62 12.48 -14.30
CA GLU A 153 -7.22 13.56 -13.41
C GLU A 153 -7.33 13.14 -11.92
N GLU A 154 -8.44 12.47 -11.54
CA GLU A 154 -8.61 11.94 -10.18
C GLU A 154 -7.59 10.87 -9.85
N LEU A 155 -7.25 10.00 -10.82
CA LEU A 155 -6.19 9.00 -10.65
C LEU A 155 -4.83 9.67 -10.45
N GLN A 156 -4.48 10.63 -11.31
CA GLN A 156 -3.22 11.37 -11.22
C GLN A 156 -3.07 12.14 -9.91
N ALA A 157 -4.14 12.69 -9.38
CA ALA A 157 -4.12 13.47 -8.15
C ALA A 157 -3.65 12.68 -6.92
N ILE A 158 -3.93 11.37 -6.86
CA ILE A 158 -3.54 10.54 -5.69
C ILE A 158 -2.21 9.79 -5.87
N VAL A 159 -1.67 9.73 -7.10
CA VAL A 159 -0.41 9.03 -7.40
C VAL A 159 0.77 9.52 -6.56
N PRO A 160 0.96 10.84 -6.31
CA PRO A 160 2.08 11.32 -5.49
C PRO A 160 2.18 10.67 -4.12
N ALA A 161 1.05 10.28 -3.51
CA ALA A 161 1.02 9.60 -2.23
C ALA A 161 1.74 8.23 -2.25
N TYR A 162 1.78 7.56 -3.40
CA TYR A 162 2.45 6.26 -3.54
C TYR A 162 3.97 6.36 -3.67
N PHE A 163 4.48 7.52 -4.02
CA PHE A 163 5.93 7.76 -4.18
C PHE A 163 6.51 8.63 -3.07
N GLY A 164 5.77 9.62 -2.61
CA GLY A 164 6.20 10.61 -1.62
C GLY A 164 5.71 10.38 -0.19
N GLY A 165 4.88 9.36 0.07
CA GLY A 165 4.35 9.06 1.41
C GLY A 165 5.45 8.65 2.41
N GLY A 166 5.19 8.91 3.70
CA GLY A 166 6.15 8.75 4.78
C GLY A 166 6.09 7.42 5.53
N HIS A 167 4.96 6.72 5.51
CA HIS A 167 4.77 5.44 6.20
C HIS A 167 4.78 4.29 5.18
N ASP A 168 5.49 3.25 5.53
CA ASP A 168 5.63 2.08 4.67
C ASP A 168 5.23 0.80 5.42
N VAL A 169 4.83 -0.20 4.65
CA VAL A 169 4.61 -1.56 5.13
C VAL A 169 5.78 -2.41 4.68
N ILE A 170 6.34 -3.18 5.59
CA ILE A 170 7.33 -4.21 5.29
C ILE A 170 6.60 -5.54 5.20
N ILE A 171 6.65 -6.16 4.03
CA ILE A 171 6.00 -7.44 3.73
C ILE A 171 7.08 -8.51 3.71
N ALA A 172 7.03 -9.46 4.65
CA ALA A 172 7.88 -10.64 4.62
C ALA A 172 7.35 -11.65 3.59
N ARG A 173 8.23 -12.32 2.87
CA ARG A 173 7.87 -13.37 1.90
C ARG A 173 7.07 -14.48 2.56
N ARG A 174 7.53 -14.91 3.74
CA ARG A 174 6.85 -15.90 4.56
C ARG A 174 5.94 -15.21 5.55
N HIS A 175 4.72 -14.89 5.13
CA HIS A 175 3.68 -14.30 5.97
C HIS A 175 2.48 -15.23 6.15
N PHE A 176 2.62 -16.49 5.76
CA PHE A 176 1.66 -17.56 6.02
C PHE A 176 2.39 -18.78 6.55
N ILE A 177 1.71 -19.56 7.37
CA ILE A 177 2.16 -20.90 7.74
C ILE A 177 1.68 -21.84 6.65
N ASP A 178 2.60 -22.68 6.16
CA ASP A 178 2.22 -23.88 5.46
C ASP A 178 1.47 -24.73 6.51
N GLY A 179 0.13 -24.68 6.44
CA GLY A 179 -0.70 -25.63 7.16
C GLY A 179 -0.42 -27.04 6.63
N ASP A 180 -1.11 -28.01 7.18
CA ASP A 180 -1.25 -29.29 6.49
C ASP A 180 -1.87 -29.04 5.11
N ASP A 181 -1.70 -29.96 4.16
CA ASP A 181 -2.15 -29.80 2.77
C ASP A 181 -3.66 -29.49 2.63
N GLU A 182 -4.43 -29.61 3.72
CA GLU A 182 -5.87 -29.37 3.77
C GLU A 182 -6.26 -27.97 4.26
N ASN A 183 -5.38 -27.26 5.01
CA ASN A 183 -5.69 -25.93 5.58
C ASN A 183 -4.46 -25.02 5.68
N PRO A 184 -4.03 -24.39 4.58
CA PRO A 184 -3.02 -23.34 4.63
C PRO A 184 -3.59 -22.15 5.42
N GLN A 185 -3.05 -21.89 6.61
CA GLN A 185 -3.45 -20.73 7.40
C GLN A 185 -2.60 -19.52 7.01
N LEU A 186 -3.29 -18.43 6.68
CA LEU A 186 -2.67 -17.11 6.55
C LEU A 186 -2.30 -16.62 7.96
N LEU A 187 -1.03 -16.62 8.27
CA LEU A 187 -0.51 -15.83 9.39
C LEU A 187 -0.11 -14.46 8.87
N TYR A 188 -0.89 -13.46 9.27
CA TYR A 188 -0.36 -12.11 9.32
C TYR A 188 0.57 -12.07 10.53
N THR A 189 1.85 -12.31 10.31
CA THR A 189 2.84 -11.92 11.30
C THR A 189 2.87 -10.41 11.29
N GLY A 190 2.00 -9.79 12.06
CA GLY A 190 2.04 -8.37 12.31
C GLY A 190 3.37 -8.04 12.99
N THR A 191 4.07 -7.11 12.44
CA THR A 191 5.10 -6.34 13.13
C THR A 191 4.48 -5.08 13.66
#